data_bfded8b58cfb023cccd06a5bace09024
#
_entry.id   bfded8b58cfb023cccd06a5bace09024
#
_cell.length_a   1.000
_cell.length_b   1.000
_cell.length_c   1.000
_cell.angle_alpha   90.00
_cell.angle_beta   90.00
_cell.angle_gamma   90.00
#
_symmetry.space_group_name_H-M   'P 1'
#
loop_
_entity.id
_entity.type
_entity.pdbx_description
1 polymer ?
#
loop_
_entity_poly.entity_id
_entity_poly.type
_entity_poly.pdbx_seq_one_letter_code
_entity_poly.pdbx_strand_id
1 'polypeptide(L)'
;MALTYSSMLELGTQMPNFELENTVNNEIFSSLYFNSTRPKLVMFICNHCPYVIHYHKELVKLSHDYKDHLDFVAISSNDIVNYPEDSPEKMKELAIELGFFFPYLY
;
A
#
# COMPACT_ATOMS: atom_id res chain seq x y z
N MET A 1 -5.19 -18.62 -6.42
CA MET A 1 -5.62 -17.21 -6.59
C MET A 1 -6.89 -17.16 -7.41
N ALA A 2 -7.89 -16.44 -6.95
CA ALA A 2 -9.12 -16.29 -7.72
C ALA A 2 -8.87 -15.40 -8.95
N LEU A 3 -9.46 -15.77 -10.09
CA LEU A 3 -9.43 -14.95 -11.29
C LEU A 3 -10.49 -13.84 -11.15
N THR A 4 -10.05 -12.63 -10.92
CA THR A 4 -10.92 -11.46 -10.74
C THR A 4 -10.49 -10.35 -11.69
N TYR A 5 -11.43 -9.87 -12.50
CA TYR A 5 -11.16 -8.77 -13.42
C TYR A 5 -11.27 -7.43 -12.69
N SER A 6 -10.38 -6.52 -13.06
CA SER A 6 -10.43 -5.15 -12.54
C SER A 6 -11.61 -4.39 -13.14
N SER A 7 -12.22 -3.54 -12.30
CA SER A 7 -13.20 -2.55 -12.74
C SER A 7 -12.54 -1.18 -12.74
N MET A 8 -12.65 -0.45 -13.84
CA MET A 8 -12.09 0.89 -13.92
C MET A 8 -13.06 1.91 -13.33
N LEU A 9 -12.53 2.82 -12.55
CA LEU A 9 -13.26 4.00 -12.10
C LEU A 9 -13.12 5.11 -13.13
N GLU A 10 -14.16 5.93 -13.26
CA GLU A 10 -14.08 7.09 -14.14
C GLU A 10 -13.06 8.10 -13.62
N LEU A 11 -12.34 8.72 -14.54
CA LEU A 11 -11.44 9.82 -14.19
C LEU A 11 -12.24 10.96 -13.57
N GLY A 12 -11.72 11.56 -12.50
CA GLY A 12 -12.42 12.58 -11.75
C GLY A 12 -13.22 12.04 -10.58
N THR A 13 -13.31 10.71 -10.42
CA THR A 13 -13.91 10.12 -9.21
C THR A 13 -13.09 10.53 -7.99
N GLN A 14 -13.76 11.04 -6.96
CA GLN A 14 -13.08 11.44 -5.74
C GLN A 14 -12.71 10.22 -4.89
N MET A 15 -11.49 10.23 -4.37
CA MET A 15 -11.05 9.22 -3.41
C MET A 15 -11.82 9.40 -2.11
N PRO A 16 -12.46 8.34 -1.58
CA PRO A 16 -13.12 8.44 -0.28
C PRO A 16 -12.10 8.65 0.84
N ASN A 17 -12.53 9.30 1.91
CA ASN A 17 -11.71 9.40 3.11
C ASN A 17 -11.61 8.02 3.76
N PHE A 18 -10.45 7.72 4.34
CA PHE A 18 -10.24 6.46 5.03
C PHE A 18 -9.31 6.65 6.24
N GLU A 19 -9.44 5.72 7.18
CA GLU A 19 -8.53 5.58 8.31
C GLU A 19 -8.22 4.09 8.46
N LEU A 20 -6.94 3.75 8.39
CA LEU A 20 -6.48 2.36 8.47
C LEU A 20 -5.24 2.29 9.34
N GLU A 21 -5.01 1.12 9.94
CA GLU A 21 -3.80 0.90 10.72
C GLU A 21 -2.58 0.86 9.82
N ASN A 22 -1.56 1.65 10.16
CA ASN A 22 -0.25 1.56 9.54
C ASN A 22 0.54 0.45 10.25
N THR A 23 0.74 -0.65 9.55
CA THR A 23 1.42 -1.82 10.14
C THR A 23 2.89 -1.56 10.49
N VAL A 24 3.49 -0.53 9.91
CA VAL A 24 4.91 -0.21 10.13
C VAL A 24 5.14 0.37 11.52
N ASN A 25 4.23 1.23 11.99
CA ASN A 25 4.38 1.91 13.29
C ASN A 25 3.21 1.66 14.25
N ASN A 26 2.23 0.87 13.86
CA ASN A 26 1.02 0.53 14.63
C ASN A 26 0.12 1.75 14.96
N GLU A 27 0.27 2.84 14.22
CA GLU A 27 -0.56 4.03 14.36
C GLU A 27 -1.66 4.04 13.30
N ILE A 28 -2.75 4.77 13.58
CA ILE A 28 -3.81 4.97 12.58
C ILE A 28 -3.34 6.00 11.58
N PHE A 29 -3.42 5.65 10.31
CA PHE A 29 -3.16 6.56 9.20
C PHE A 29 -4.48 7.04 8.62
N SER A 30 -4.63 8.35 8.50
CA SER A 30 -5.81 8.97 7.87
C SER A 30 -5.45 9.53 6.51
N SER A 31 -6.37 9.41 5.55
CA SER A 31 -6.23 10.05 4.25
C SER A 31 -6.10 11.58 4.35
N LEU A 32 -6.54 12.16 5.47
CA LEU A 32 -6.38 13.60 5.73
C LEU A 32 -4.92 14.01 5.99
N TYR A 33 -4.03 13.06 6.24
CA TYR A 33 -2.60 13.35 6.43
C TYR A 33 -1.86 13.59 5.12
N PHE A 34 -2.48 13.32 3.98
CA PHE A 34 -1.87 13.59 2.69
C PHE A 34 -1.67 15.08 2.48
N ASN A 35 -0.55 15.44 1.87
CA ASN A 35 -0.29 16.79 1.41
C ASN A 35 -1.26 17.12 0.27
N SER A 36 -2.09 18.16 0.45
CA SER A 36 -3.12 18.55 -0.51
C SER A 36 -2.56 19.05 -1.85
N THR A 37 -1.27 19.42 -1.89
CA THR A 37 -0.63 19.99 -3.09
C THR A 37 0.07 18.94 -3.95
N ARG A 38 0.15 17.68 -3.49
CA ARG A 38 0.84 16.61 -4.19
C ARG A 38 -0.13 15.57 -4.74
N PRO A 39 0.15 14.99 -5.90
CA PRO A 39 -0.53 13.76 -6.32
C PRO A 39 -0.29 12.63 -5.33
N LYS A 40 -1.23 11.68 -5.28
CA LYS A 40 -1.15 10.51 -4.40
C LYS A 40 -1.12 9.25 -5.26
N LEU A 41 -0.22 8.33 -4.92
CA LEU A 41 -0.22 7.00 -5.49
C LEU A 41 -0.69 6.02 -4.41
N VAL A 42 -1.90 5.50 -4.59
CA VAL A 42 -2.49 4.50 -3.70
C VAL A 42 -2.35 3.14 -4.38
N MET A 43 -1.68 2.21 -3.71
CA MET A 43 -1.39 0.90 -4.25
C MET A 43 -2.08 -0.18 -3.40
N PHE A 44 -2.84 -1.06 -4.04
CA PHE A 44 -3.37 -2.24 -3.39
C PHE A 44 -2.44 -3.41 -3.67
N ILE A 45 -1.66 -3.80 -2.67
CA ILE A 45 -0.65 -4.85 -2.77
C ILE A 45 -0.78 -5.82 -1.60
N CYS A 46 -0.09 -6.95 -1.68
CA CYS A 46 -0.02 -7.92 -0.59
C CYS A 46 1.38 -8.55 -0.54
N ASN A 47 1.65 -9.30 0.54
CA ASN A 47 2.98 -9.88 0.74
C ASN A 47 3.23 -11.11 -0.15
N HIS A 48 2.19 -11.90 -0.43
CA HIS A 48 2.38 -13.21 -1.06
C HIS A 48 2.12 -13.24 -2.56
N CYS A 49 1.52 -12.21 -3.14
CA CYS A 49 1.19 -12.20 -4.56
C CYS A 49 2.47 -12.23 -5.40
N PRO A 50 2.68 -13.25 -6.26
CA PRO A 50 3.91 -13.37 -7.04
C PRO A 50 4.18 -12.17 -7.95
N TYR A 51 3.13 -11.57 -8.50
CA TYR A 51 3.27 -10.37 -9.33
C TYR A 51 3.77 -9.18 -8.53
N VAL A 52 3.28 -9.01 -7.31
CA VAL A 52 3.73 -7.91 -6.43
C VAL A 52 5.16 -8.16 -5.96
N ILE A 53 5.48 -9.40 -5.57
CA ILE A 53 6.85 -9.78 -5.16
C ILE A 53 7.85 -9.45 -6.26
N HIS A 54 7.50 -9.69 -7.50
CA HIS A 54 8.34 -9.39 -8.64
C HIS A 54 8.69 -7.89 -8.72
N TYR A 55 7.78 -7.01 -8.29
CA TYR A 55 7.94 -5.56 -8.38
C TYR A 55 8.34 -4.89 -7.07
N HIS A 56 8.52 -5.63 -5.96
CA HIS A 56 8.82 -5.03 -4.66
C HIS A 56 9.98 -4.04 -4.72
N LYS A 57 11.10 -4.45 -5.32
CA LYS A 57 12.29 -3.60 -5.41
C LYS A 57 12.05 -2.35 -6.26
N GLU A 58 11.30 -2.49 -7.35
CA GLU A 58 10.97 -1.36 -8.21
C GLU A 58 10.02 -0.39 -7.52
N LEU A 59 9.06 -0.88 -6.72
CA LEU A 59 8.18 -0.02 -5.94
C LEU A 59 8.96 0.80 -4.91
N VAL A 60 9.92 0.18 -4.24
CA VAL A 60 10.80 0.89 -3.30
C VAL A 60 11.62 1.95 -4.02
N LYS A 61 12.22 1.60 -5.16
CA LYS A 61 12.99 2.54 -5.98
C LYS A 61 12.13 3.71 -6.45
N LEU A 62 10.91 3.41 -6.94
CA LEU A 62 9.98 4.44 -7.38
C LEU A 62 9.63 5.40 -6.24
N SER A 63 9.41 4.88 -5.03
CA SER A 63 9.10 5.71 -3.87
C SER A 63 10.28 6.60 -3.48
N HIS A 64 11.51 6.11 -3.60
CA HIS A 64 12.71 6.92 -3.39
C HIS A 64 12.83 8.05 -4.42
N ASP A 65 12.63 7.70 -5.70
CA ASP A 65 12.85 8.63 -6.80
C ASP A 65 11.85 9.79 -6.78
N TYR A 66 10.62 9.55 -6.29
CA TYR A 66 9.53 10.52 -6.32
C TYR A 66 9.03 10.95 -4.94
N LYS A 67 9.75 10.66 -3.88
CA LYS A 67 9.33 10.96 -2.50
C LYS A 67 9.01 12.42 -2.24
N ASP A 68 9.65 13.34 -2.98
CA ASP A 68 9.44 14.78 -2.84
C ASP A 68 8.34 15.33 -3.76
N HIS A 69 7.78 14.48 -4.63
CA HIS A 69 6.80 14.87 -5.63
C HIS A 69 5.44 14.20 -5.47
N LEU A 70 5.42 13.01 -4.88
CA LEU A 70 4.21 12.21 -4.70
C LEU A 70 4.09 11.76 -3.26
N ASP A 71 2.86 11.63 -2.80
CA ASP A 71 2.57 10.89 -1.58
C ASP A 71 2.28 9.43 -1.96
N PHE A 72 2.87 8.50 -1.24
CA PHE A 72 2.73 7.07 -1.48
C PHE A 72 2.03 6.40 -0.31
N VAL A 73 1.12 5.48 -0.61
CA VAL A 73 0.53 4.60 0.40
C VAL A 73 0.22 3.25 -0.23
N ALA A 74 0.50 2.19 0.48
CA ALA A 74 0.13 0.85 0.09
C ALA A 74 -0.91 0.30 1.07
N ILE A 75 -1.89 -0.42 0.55
CA ILE A 75 -2.98 -0.99 1.33
C ILE A 75 -3.08 -2.47 0.98
N SER A 76 -3.18 -3.32 2.00
CA SER A 76 -3.52 -4.72 1.82
C SER A 76 -4.89 -4.97 2.44
N SER A 77 -5.77 -5.63 1.70
CA SER A 77 -7.09 -6.03 2.16
C SER A 77 -7.31 -7.54 2.05
N ASN A 78 -6.22 -8.31 2.03
CA ASN A 78 -6.28 -9.75 1.81
C ASN A 78 -6.82 -10.50 3.03
N ASP A 79 -7.32 -11.69 2.75
CA ASP A 79 -7.80 -12.62 3.77
C ASP A 79 -6.61 -13.23 4.53
N ILE A 80 -6.39 -12.76 5.74
CA ILE A 80 -5.26 -13.19 6.57
C ILE A 80 -5.52 -14.53 7.26
N VAL A 81 -6.75 -15.01 7.26
CA VAL A 81 -7.08 -16.33 7.83
C VAL A 81 -6.59 -17.43 6.89
N ASN A 82 -6.86 -17.30 5.59
CA ASN A 82 -6.41 -18.26 4.59
C ASN A 82 -4.98 -17.99 4.09
N TYR A 83 -4.51 -16.74 4.23
CA TYR A 83 -3.19 -16.31 3.79
C TYR A 83 -2.47 -15.59 4.94
N PRO A 84 -2.02 -16.34 5.97
CA PRO A 84 -1.37 -15.73 7.15
C PRO A 84 -0.08 -14.97 6.83
N GLU A 85 0.54 -15.23 5.69
CA GLU A 85 1.69 -14.46 5.21
C GLU A 85 1.36 -13.01 4.87
N ASP A 86 0.08 -12.66 4.76
CA ASP A 86 -0.40 -11.29 4.55
C ASP A 86 -0.85 -10.60 5.83
N SER A 87 -0.58 -11.19 7.01
CA SER A 87 -0.95 -10.59 8.29
C SER A 87 -0.26 -9.24 8.52
N PRO A 88 -0.84 -8.37 9.34
CA PRO A 88 -0.21 -7.08 9.68
C PRO A 88 1.22 -7.21 10.21
N GLU A 89 1.51 -8.24 11.01
CA GLU A 89 2.85 -8.51 11.52
C GLU A 89 3.82 -8.82 10.38
N LYS A 90 3.39 -9.62 9.41
CA LYS A 90 4.19 -9.95 8.23
C LYS A 90 4.35 -8.76 7.29
N MET A 91 3.34 -7.92 7.18
CA MET A 91 3.43 -6.66 6.44
C MET A 91 4.51 -5.75 7.02
N LYS A 92 4.54 -5.63 8.35
CA LYS A 92 5.57 -4.85 9.04
C LYS A 92 6.97 -5.42 8.80
N GLU A 93 7.15 -6.73 8.92
CA GLU A 93 8.42 -7.38 8.65
C GLU A 93 8.91 -7.10 7.23
N LEU A 94 8.02 -7.24 6.25
CA LEU A 94 8.35 -6.99 4.85
C LEU A 94 8.73 -5.53 4.59
N ALA A 95 7.97 -4.60 5.16
CA ALA A 95 8.23 -3.16 4.99
C ALA A 95 9.61 -2.79 5.55
N ILE A 96 9.98 -3.33 6.70
CA ILE A 96 11.29 -3.11 7.30
C ILE A 96 12.39 -3.75 6.46
N GLU A 97 12.20 -4.99 6.03
CA GLU A 97 13.18 -5.72 5.21
C GLU A 97 13.47 -5.01 3.89
N LEU A 98 12.43 -4.53 3.21
CA LEU A 98 12.56 -3.88 1.90
C LEU A 98 12.83 -2.37 1.99
N GLY A 99 12.69 -1.78 3.18
CA GLY A 99 12.92 -0.35 3.37
C GLY A 99 11.83 0.52 2.76
N PHE A 100 10.56 0.17 2.97
CA PHE A 100 9.44 1.00 2.52
C PHE A 100 9.47 2.39 3.17
N PHE A 101 9.40 3.43 2.36
CA PHE A 101 9.24 4.81 2.86
C PHE A 101 7.81 5.21 3.08
N PHE A 102 6.88 4.45 2.58
CA PHE A 102 5.48 4.79 2.57
C PHE A 102 4.75 3.95 3.61
N PRO A 103 3.60 4.43 4.09
CA PRO A 103 2.75 3.63 4.96
C PRO A 103 2.28 2.35 4.28
N TYR A 104 2.23 1.27 5.02
CA TYR A 104 1.69 -0.01 4.57
C TYR A 104 0.52 -0.36 5.48
N LEU A 105 -0.69 -0.16 4.94
CA LEU A 105 -1.92 -0.15 5.71
C LEU A 105 -2.70 -1.46 5.58
N TYR A 106 -3.40 -1.77 6.66
CA TYR A 106 -4.33 -2.90 6.68
C TYR A 106 -5.70 -2.49 7.22
#